data_2964d5d601ab54ca70ce492e545629f9
#
_entry.id   2964d5d601ab54ca70ce492e545629f9
#
_cell.length_a   1.000
_cell.length_b   1.000
_cell.length_c   1.000
_cell.angle_alpha   90.00
_cell.angle_beta   90.00
_cell.angle_gamma   90.00
#
_symmetry.space_group_name_H-M   'P 1'
#
loop_
_entity.id
_entity.type
_entity.pdbx_description
1 polymer ?
#
loop_
_entity_poly.entity_id
_entity_poly.type
_entity_poly.pdbx_seq_one_letter_code
_entity_poly.pdbx_strand_id
1 'polypeptide(L)'
;MLLAFDVGNTNIVCGIYRGKELLNHWRLATDTLQTADGYASVLGTLFRINGLQFSDIEDVIISTVVPPIIPILESLSRRYFSVNPI
;
A
#
# COMPACT_ATOMS: atom_id res chain seq x y z
N MET A 1 6.20 -4.70 -10.34
CA MET A 1 6.43 -3.41 -9.63
C MET A 1 6.43 -3.64 -8.13
N LEU A 2 7.08 -2.77 -7.39
CA LEU A 2 7.12 -2.80 -5.92
C LEU A 2 6.19 -1.72 -5.36
N LEU A 3 5.34 -2.09 -4.41
CA LEU A 3 4.57 -1.15 -3.62
C LEU A 3 5.23 -0.97 -2.25
N ALA A 4 5.59 0.25 -1.91
CA ALA A 4 6.18 0.58 -0.62
C ALA A 4 5.19 1.41 0.21
N PHE A 5 4.96 0.98 1.46
CA PHE A 5 4.21 1.75 2.45
C PHE A 5 5.19 2.31 3.47
N ASP A 6 5.17 3.62 3.63
CA ASP A 6 5.91 4.30 4.71
C ASP A 6 4.87 4.93 5.63
N VAL A 7 4.70 4.33 6.81
CA VAL A 7 3.58 4.63 7.71
C VAL A 7 4.06 5.49 8.86
N GLY A 8 3.64 6.76 8.83
CA GLY A 8 3.79 7.67 9.96
C GLY A 8 2.51 7.72 10.81
N ASN A 9 2.55 8.48 11.89
CA ASN A 9 1.41 8.59 12.81
C ASN A 9 0.19 9.23 12.16
N THR A 10 0.40 10.13 11.21
CA THR A 10 -0.68 10.90 10.57
C THR A 10 -0.95 10.43 9.15
N ASN A 11 0.10 10.08 8.40
CA ASN A 11 0.00 9.74 6.99
C ASN A 11 0.74 8.47 6.65
N ILE A 12 0.20 7.75 5.67
CA ILE A 12 0.87 6.66 4.98
C ILE A 12 1.29 7.19 3.61
N VAL A 13 2.57 7.12 3.30
CA VAL A 13 3.07 7.42 1.96
C VAL A 13 3.18 6.11 1.21
N CYS A 14 2.51 6.01 0.06
CA CYS A 14 2.56 4.85 -0.82
C CYS A 14 3.40 5.20 -2.03
N GLY A 15 4.38 4.38 -2.36
CA GLY A 15 5.21 4.55 -3.54
C GLY A 15 5.15 3.34 -4.45
N ILE A 16 5.03 3.57 -5.74
CA ILE A 16 5.08 2.52 -6.76
C ILE A 16 6.41 2.65 -7.49
N TYR A 17 7.21 1.59 -7.44
CA TYR A 17 8.54 1.55 -8.04
C TYR A 17 8.61 0.50 -9.15
N ARG A 18 9.29 0.86 -10.23
CA ARG A 18 9.79 -0.06 -11.24
C ARG A 18 11.31 -0.02 -11.18
N GLY A 19 11.92 -1.08 -10.61
CA GLY A 19 13.34 -1.03 -10.29
C GLY A 19 13.63 0.10 -9.30
N LYS A 20 14.49 1.04 -9.70
CA LYS A 20 14.83 2.21 -8.87
C LYS A 20 14.00 3.44 -9.19
N GLU A 21 13.11 3.35 -10.17
CA GLU A 21 12.31 4.49 -10.61
C GLU A 21 11.02 4.56 -9.83
N LEU A 22 10.76 5.71 -9.19
CA LEU A 22 9.49 6.00 -8.54
C LEU A 22 8.50 6.48 -9.62
N LEU A 23 7.49 5.64 -9.90
CA LEU A 23 6.50 5.95 -10.94
C LEU A 23 5.36 6.80 -10.40
N ASN A 24 4.85 6.45 -9.22
CA ASN A 24 3.72 7.11 -8.58
C ASN A 24 3.94 7.15 -7.08
N HIS A 25 3.40 8.19 -6.44
CA HIS A 25 3.33 8.21 -4.99
C HIS A 25 2.06 8.90 -4.54
N TRP A 26 1.50 8.42 -3.43
CA TRP A 26 0.27 8.96 -2.86
C TRP A 26 0.39 9.03 -1.35
N ARG A 27 -0.43 9.87 -0.75
CA ARG A 27 -0.51 10.03 0.69
C ARG A 27 -1.91 9.72 1.15
N LEU A 28 -2.03 8.79 2.10
CA LEU A 28 -3.30 8.41 2.71
C LEU A 28 -3.26 8.80 4.19
N ALA A 29 -4.43 8.99 4.80
CA ALA A 29 -4.51 9.15 6.24
C ALA A 29 -4.17 7.83 6.94
N THR A 30 -3.40 7.91 8.04
CA THR A 30 -3.18 6.75 8.90
C THR A 30 -4.39 6.58 9.80
N ASP A 31 -5.13 5.50 9.60
CA ASP A 31 -6.33 5.18 10.36
C ASP A 31 -6.28 3.72 10.81
N THR A 32 -5.99 3.51 12.09
CA THR A 32 -5.88 2.16 12.67
C THR A 32 -7.23 1.46 12.84
N LEU A 33 -8.33 2.19 12.63
CA LEU A 33 -9.68 1.65 12.65
C LEU A 33 -10.17 1.28 11.26
N GLN A 34 -9.45 1.66 10.21
CA GLN A 34 -9.78 1.30 8.84
C GLN A 34 -9.51 -0.19 8.60
N THR A 35 -10.36 -0.81 7.78
CA THR A 35 -10.17 -2.21 7.39
C THR A 35 -9.22 -2.33 6.20
N ALA A 36 -8.70 -3.54 5.97
CA ALA A 36 -7.94 -3.84 4.76
C ALA A 36 -8.77 -3.55 3.50
N ASP A 37 -10.07 -3.90 3.53
CA ASP A 37 -10.98 -3.63 2.41
C ASP A 37 -11.16 -2.14 2.16
N GLY A 38 -11.21 -1.32 3.21
CA GLY A 38 -11.31 0.12 3.09
C GLY A 38 -10.06 0.73 2.43
N TYR A 39 -8.88 0.31 2.86
CA TYR A 39 -7.64 0.74 2.22
C TYR A 39 -7.55 0.24 0.78
N ALA A 40 -7.99 -1.00 0.51
CA ALA A 40 -8.02 -1.55 -0.84
C ALA A 40 -8.90 -0.71 -1.77
N SER A 41 -10.04 -0.24 -1.27
CA SER A 41 -10.96 0.61 -2.04
C SER A 41 -10.31 1.92 -2.45
N VAL A 42 -9.62 2.58 -1.52
CA VAL A 42 -8.90 3.83 -1.80
C VAL A 42 -7.75 3.58 -2.79
N LEU A 43 -6.94 2.57 -2.53
CA LEU A 43 -5.82 2.23 -3.42
C LEU A 43 -6.30 1.81 -4.80
N GLY A 44 -7.39 1.04 -4.87
CA GLY A 44 -7.96 0.60 -6.14
C GLY A 44 -8.39 1.77 -7.01
N THR A 45 -8.95 2.80 -6.41
CA THR A 45 -9.30 4.04 -7.10
C THR A 45 -8.06 4.75 -7.62
N LEU A 46 -7.04 4.91 -6.78
CA LEU A 46 -5.79 5.57 -7.17
C LEU A 46 -5.07 4.79 -8.28
N PHE A 47 -5.02 3.46 -8.17
CA PHE A 47 -4.44 2.61 -9.20
C PHE A 47 -5.16 2.81 -10.53
N ARG A 48 -6.49 2.73 -10.52
CA ARG A 48 -7.30 2.86 -11.74
C ARG A 48 -7.10 4.21 -12.42
N ILE A 49 -7.11 5.30 -11.64
CA ILE A 49 -6.91 6.65 -12.17
C ILE A 49 -5.54 6.77 -12.85
N ASN A 50 -4.54 6.05 -12.35
CA ASN A 50 -3.17 6.12 -12.86
C ASN A 50 -2.82 4.98 -13.82
N GLY A 51 -3.81 4.23 -14.30
CA GLY A 51 -3.61 3.17 -15.29
C GLY A 51 -2.90 1.94 -14.76
N LEU A 52 -2.99 1.69 -13.46
CA LEU A 52 -2.35 0.55 -12.79
C LEU A 52 -3.38 -0.47 -12.35
N GLN A 53 -2.94 -1.72 -12.23
CA GLN A 53 -3.73 -2.83 -11.69
C GLN A 53 -3.03 -3.40 -10.47
N PHE A 54 -3.79 -3.99 -9.56
CA PHE A 54 -3.22 -4.68 -8.39
C PHE A 54 -2.30 -5.82 -8.80
N SER A 55 -2.59 -6.50 -9.92
CA SER A 55 -1.76 -7.57 -10.46
C SER A 55 -0.39 -7.11 -10.95
N ASP A 56 -0.19 -5.80 -11.12
CA ASP A 56 1.12 -5.26 -11.48
C ASP A 56 2.11 -5.30 -10.31
N ILE A 57 1.61 -5.48 -9.08
CA ILE A 57 2.45 -5.49 -7.87
C ILE A 57 2.96 -6.91 -7.63
N GLU A 58 4.28 -7.05 -7.58
CA GLU A 58 4.96 -8.32 -7.34
C GLU A 58 5.53 -8.41 -5.93
N ASP A 59 5.85 -7.27 -5.33
CA ASP A 59 6.42 -7.17 -3.99
C ASP A 59 5.80 -6.01 -3.22
N VAL A 60 5.69 -6.17 -1.91
CA VAL A 60 5.25 -5.12 -0.99
C VAL A 60 6.24 -5.01 0.15
N ILE A 61 6.63 -3.78 0.48
CA ILE A 61 7.46 -3.50 1.64
C ILE A 61 6.73 -2.52 2.56
N ILE A 62 6.78 -2.78 3.86
CA ILE A 62 6.12 -1.95 4.87
C ILE A 62 7.15 -1.45 5.85
N SER A 63 7.26 -0.14 5.98
CA SER A 63 8.03 0.54 7.02
C SER A 63 7.06 1.32 7.89
N THR A 64 7.09 1.11 9.21
CA THR A 64 6.09 1.74 10.08
C THR A 64 6.63 2.04 11.46
N VAL A 65 6.13 3.15 12.04
CA VAL A 65 6.26 3.49 13.46
C VAL A 65 4.92 3.32 14.19
N VAL A 66 3.92 2.70 13.52
CA VAL A 66 2.57 2.50 14.04
C VAL A 66 2.23 1.01 14.01
N PRO A 67 2.64 0.23 15.02
CA PRO A 67 2.47 -1.23 15.03
C PRO A 67 1.06 -1.73 14.71
N PRO A 68 -0.03 -1.10 15.19
CA PRO A 68 -1.38 -1.58 14.90
C PRO A 68 -1.77 -1.59 13.42
N ILE A 69 -1.07 -0.83 12.56
CA ILE A 69 -1.35 -0.81 11.13
C ILE A 69 -0.80 -2.04 10.40
N ILE A 70 0.18 -2.72 10.99
CA ILE A 70 0.87 -3.84 10.33
C ILE A 70 -0.08 -4.95 9.91
N PRO A 71 -0.94 -5.50 10.80
CA PRO A 71 -1.85 -6.57 10.39
C PRO A 71 -2.80 -6.16 9.28
N ILE A 72 -3.21 -4.90 9.27
CA ILE A 72 -4.12 -4.35 8.25
C ILE A 72 -3.44 -4.35 6.89
N LEU A 73 -2.22 -3.82 6.81
CA LEU A 73 -1.47 -3.76 5.55
C LEU A 73 -0.98 -5.14 5.10
N GLU A 74 -0.67 -6.04 6.03
CA GLU A 74 -0.34 -7.42 5.68
C GLU A 74 -1.54 -8.14 5.08
N SER A 75 -2.71 -8.00 5.68
CA SER A 75 -3.95 -8.57 5.15
C SER A 75 -4.27 -8.00 3.77
N LEU A 76 -4.14 -6.69 3.61
CA LEU A 76 -4.31 -6.01 2.32
C LEU A 76 -3.39 -6.61 1.25
N SER A 77 -2.12 -6.78 1.59
CA SER A 77 -1.11 -7.29 0.66
C SER A 77 -1.41 -8.71 0.21
N ARG A 78 -1.76 -9.60 1.14
CA ARG A 78 -2.06 -10.99 0.80
C ARG A 78 -3.36 -11.14 0.01
N ARG A 79 -4.40 -10.41 0.41
CA ARG A 79 -5.75 -10.57 -0.17
C ARG A 79 -5.90 -9.89 -1.52
N TYR A 80 -5.29 -8.73 -1.69
CA TYR A 80 -5.50 -7.91 -2.89
C TYR A 80 -4.34 -7.91 -3.87
N PHE A 81 -3.12 -8.09 -3.37
CA PHE A 81 -1.92 -8.15 -4.22
C PHE A 81 -1.38 -9.57 -4.38
N SER A 82 -1.87 -10.53 -3.58
CA SER A 82 -1.39 -11.91 -3.56
C SER A 82 0.11 -11.99 -3.22
N VAL A 83 0.56 -11.12 -2.33
CA VAL A 83 1.97 -10.96 -1.96
C VAL A 83 2.09 -10.98 -0.44
N ASN A 84 3.12 -11.67 0.07
CA ASN A 84 3.52 -11.55 1.46
C ASN A 84 4.48 -10.36 1.56
N PRO A 85 4.21 -9.36 2.41
CA PRO A 85 5.10 -8.20 2.56
C PRO A 85 6.48 -8.61 3.07
N ILE A 86 7.46 -7.87 2.61
CA ILE A 86 8.84 -8.01 3.07
C ILE A 86 9.00 -7.30 4.42
#